data_322a14300518078fcba0a4be3b1382a2
#
_entry.id   322a14300518078fcba0a4be3b1382a2
#
_cell.length_a   1.000
_cell.length_b   1.000
_cell.length_c   1.000
_cell.angle_alpha   90.00
_cell.angle_beta   90.00
_cell.angle_gamma   90.00
#
_symmetry.space_group_name_H-M   'P 1'
#
loop_
_entity.id
_entity.type
_entity.pdbx_description
1 polymer ?
#
loop_
_entity_poly.entity_id
_entity_poly.type
_entity_poly.pdbx_seq_one_letter_code
_entity_poly.pdbx_strand_id
1 'polypeptide(L)'
;MNPLAVELNSILSDSVASRLLSEMGRRMYFPKGILTQSAEATEKAHRYNATIGMAYESGQPMMLDALRKALPSLSPAEAVAYASTGGVMALRKEWKASLAGKNPSLVGKSFSLPVVVPGLTAAVSYICDLFLEPGDTVVVPDMHWPNYRLIIEERKMASGLTFPIFSKGGYNIEGLESKLREAGAKHGKAVCILNFPNNPTGYSLTLKEADAIVAMLLAIAKEGTDILVIADDAYFGLQYEDGLLRESMFARLLDAHENILAVKADGPTKEDYVWGFRVGFVSFGGKGLDEKMQDALAKKLMGVIRSSVSSSSGLAQQLLLKALQYPGYEEQKARYRKILEGRYKAMKSYFATHELPASLVPLPFNSGYFMSFECKGLSAEKLRVELLEKLGIGTISMQDKYLRIAFSSVEEEQVPALLDAIVSIAKG
;
A
#
# COMPACT_ATOMS: atom_id res chain seq x y z
N MET A 1 8.57 15.32 18.88
CA MET A 1 7.38 14.46 19.20
C MET A 1 6.16 15.05 18.50
N ASN A 2 5.29 14.21 17.96
CA ASN A 2 4.08 14.66 17.29
C ASN A 2 3.14 15.40 18.25
N PRO A 3 2.48 16.53 17.86
CA PRO A 3 1.57 17.29 18.73
C PRO A 3 0.45 16.45 19.36
N LEU A 4 -0.10 15.48 18.61
CA LEU A 4 -1.13 14.58 19.14
C LEU A 4 -0.59 13.65 20.25
N ALA A 5 0.65 13.18 20.12
CA ALA A 5 1.29 12.41 21.19
C ALA A 5 1.55 13.28 22.42
N VAL A 6 1.95 14.55 22.21
CA VAL A 6 2.13 15.52 23.32
C VAL A 6 0.81 15.76 24.05
N GLU A 7 -0.29 15.96 23.31
CA GLU A 7 -1.63 16.10 23.89
C GLU A 7 -2.02 14.90 24.78
N LEU A 8 -1.85 13.66 24.27
CA LEU A 8 -2.14 12.45 25.02
C LEU A 8 -1.24 12.31 26.26
N ASN A 9 0.04 12.61 26.14
CA ASN A 9 0.96 12.60 27.27
C ASN A 9 0.57 13.64 28.34
N SER A 10 0.11 14.83 27.93
CA SER A 10 -0.38 15.86 28.83
C SER A 10 -1.62 15.41 29.61
N ILE A 11 -2.57 14.74 28.96
CA ILE A 11 -3.76 14.17 29.61
C ILE A 11 -3.36 13.13 30.68
N LEU A 12 -2.29 12.38 30.43
CA LEU A 12 -1.82 11.33 31.34
C LEU A 12 -0.83 11.84 32.41
N SER A 13 -0.39 13.10 32.39
CA SER A 13 0.76 13.63 33.10
C SER A 13 0.84 13.24 34.60
N ASP A 14 -0.28 13.28 35.31
CA ASP A 14 -0.35 13.04 36.74
C ASP A 14 -0.69 11.58 37.11
N SER A 15 -0.69 10.71 36.12
CA SER A 15 -1.10 9.30 36.29
C SER A 15 0.12 8.38 36.46
N VAL A 16 -0.12 7.21 37.07
CA VAL A 16 0.85 6.12 37.08
C VAL A 16 1.17 5.65 35.64
N ALA A 17 0.20 5.73 34.74
CA ALA A 17 0.40 5.37 33.34
C ALA A 17 1.49 6.22 32.68
N SER A 18 1.51 7.54 32.92
CA SER A 18 2.56 8.43 32.41
C SER A 18 3.96 8.01 32.84
N ARG A 19 4.11 7.59 34.10
CA ARG A 19 5.40 7.13 34.62
C ARG A 19 5.86 5.79 34.05
N LEU A 20 4.92 4.94 33.69
CA LEU A 20 5.17 3.59 33.15
C LEU A 20 5.29 3.54 31.63
N LEU A 21 4.84 4.57 30.89
CA LEU A 21 4.98 4.60 29.45
C LEU A 21 6.46 4.53 29.03
N SER A 22 6.76 3.59 28.13
CA SER A 22 8.04 3.54 27.42
C SER A 22 8.21 4.75 26.50
N GLU A 23 9.44 5.00 26.02
CA GLU A 23 9.71 6.03 25.01
C GLU A 23 8.87 5.82 23.73
N MET A 24 8.68 4.58 23.30
CA MET A 24 7.77 4.25 22.19
C MET A 24 6.31 4.59 22.56
N GLY A 25 5.85 4.21 23.74
CA GLY A 25 4.50 4.51 24.22
C GLY A 25 4.23 6.02 24.25
N ARG A 26 5.20 6.83 24.68
CA ARG A 26 5.10 8.30 24.69
C ARG A 26 5.01 8.90 23.30
N ARG A 27 5.61 8.28 22.26
CA ARG A 27 5.53 8.77 20.88
C ARG A 27 4.26 8.34 20.18
N MET A 28 3.59 7.27 20.62
CA MET A 28 2.40 6.75 19.97
C MET A 28 1.20 7.69 20.13
N TYR A 29 0.42 7.80 19.06
CA TYR A 29 -0.84 8.53 19.02
C TYR A 29 -1.77 7.91 17.97
N PHE A 30 -3.06 8.16 18.09
CA PHE A 30 -4.01 7.82 17.04
C PHE A 30 -4.06 8.96 16.02
N PRO A 31 -3.67 8.75 14.75
CA PRO A 31 -3.58 9.82 13.78
C PRO A 31 -4.95 10.41 13.43
N LYS A 32 -5.06 11.72 13.53
CA LYS A 32 -6.18 12.46 12.93
C LYS A 32 -5.87 12.60 11.43
N GLY A 33 -6.78 12.19 10.57
CA GLY A 33 -6.55 12.23 9.12
C GLY A 33 -7.47 11.27 8.40
N ILE A 34 -6.96 10.41 7.54
CA ILE A 34 -7.78 9.50 6.72
C ILE A 34 -8.80 8.71 7.57
N LEU A 35 -8.39 8.19 8.74
CA LEU A 35 -9.30 7.40 9.59
C LEU A 35 -10.42 8.25 10.19
N THR A 36 -10.12 9.43 10.69
CA THR A 36 -11.14 10.34 11.24
C THR A 36 -12.04 10.90 10.15
N GLN A 37 -11.48 11.27 9.00
CA GLN A 37 -12.24 11.71 7.85
C GLN A 37 -13.14 10.62 7.29
N SER A 38 -12.67 9.38 7.25
CA SER A 38 -13.48 8.22 6.84
C SER A 38 -14.59 7.91 7.83
N ALA A 39 -14.33 8.04 9.14
CA ALA A 39 -15.37 7.87 10.17
C ALA A 39 -16.45 8.95 10.04
N GLU A 40 -16.04 10.22 9.90
CA GLU A 40 -16.94 11.34 9.66
C GLU A 40 -17.78 11.16 8.38
N ALA A 41 -17.14 10.72 7.29
CA ALA A 41 -17.84 10.41 6.05
C ALA A 41 -18.81 9.22 6.20
N THR A 42 -18.48 8.21 7.01
CA THR A 42 -19.39 7.10 7.27
C THR A 42 -20.66 7.56 8.00
N GLU A 43 -20.54 8.55 8.87
CA GLU A 43 -21.68 9.14 9.59
C GLU A 43 -22.51 10.10 8.71
N LYS A 44 -21.83 10.96 7.93
CA LYS A 44 -22.46 12.12 7.26
C LYS A 44 -22.63 11.96 5.75
N ALA A 45 -21.85 11.12 5.09
CA ALA A 45 -21.91 10.98 3.63
C ALA A 45 -23.12 10.11 3.23
N HIS A 46 -24.24 10.73 2.98
CA HIS A 46 -25.46 10.06 2.56
C HIS A 46 -25.59 9.90 1.03
N ARG A 47 -24.75 10.54 0.25
CA ARG A 47 -24.79 10.48 -1.22
C ARG A 47 -23.67 9.59 -1.77
N TYR A 48 -22.42 9.91 -1.49
CA TYR A 48 -21.27 9.11 -1.91
C TYR A 48 -20.20 9.10 -0.79
N ASN A 49 -19.73 7.91 -0.43
CA ASN A 49 -18.58 7.78 0.46
C ASN A 49 -17.37 7.29 -0.34
N ALA A 50 -16.60 8.23 -0.87
CA ALA A 50 -15.39 7.99 -1.65
C ALA A 50 -14.10 8.05 -0.80
N THR A 51 -14.20 7.76 0.49
CA THR A 51 -13.05 7.75 1.42
C THR A 51 -12.43 6.37 1.57
N ILE A 52 -13.22 5.32 1.40
CA ILE A 52 -12.89 3.95 1.81
C ILE A 52 -12.03 3.26 0.73
N GLY A 53 -10.90 2.70 1.15
CA GLY A 53 -10.03 1.90 0.28
C GLY A 53 -10.53 0.46 0.10
N MET A 54 -11.82 0.28 -0.16
CA MET A 54 -12.47 -0.97 -0.54
C MET A 54 -13.21 -0.78 -1.87
N ALA A 55 -13.49 -1.87 -2.56
CA ALA A 55 -14.32 -1.87 -3.76
C ALA A 55 -15.73 -2.34 -3.41
N TYR A 56 -16.72 -1.66 -3.96
CA TYR A 56 -18.14 -1.95 -3.75
C TYR A 56 -18.83 -2.24 -5.08
N GLU A 57 -19.86 -3.07 -5.02
CA GLU A 57 -20.81 -3.32 -6.12
C GLU A 57 -22.21 -3.32 -5.51
N SER A 58 -23.12 -2.50 -6.03
CA SER A 58 -24.49 -2.36 -5.54
C SER A 58 -24.59 -2.09 -4.02
N GLY A 59 -23.74 -1.22 -3.50
CA GLY A 59 -23.69 -0.83 -2.08
C GLY A 59 -23.15 -1.90 -1.12
N GLN A 60 -22.63 -3.02 -1.63
CA GLN A 60 -22.01 -4.07 -0.82
C GLN A 60 -20.53 -4.22 -1.17
N PRO A 61 -19.66 -4.56 -0.20
CA PRO A 61 -18.29 -4.91 -0.51
C PRO A 61 -18.22 -6.06 -1.52
N MET A 62 -17.39 -5.92 -2.54
CA MET A 62 -17.13 -7.01 -3.50
C MET A 62 -16.59 -8.23 -2.75
N MET A 63 -17.16 -9.40 -3.03
CA MET A 63 -16.75 -10.67 -2.44
C MET A 63 -16.79 -11.76 -3.50
N LEU A 64 -15.66 -12.42 -3.73
CA LEU A 64 -15.59 -13.54 -4.65
C LEU A 64 -16.52 -14.69 -4.21
N ASP A 65 -17.26 -15.29 -5.12
CA ASP A 65 -18.11 -16.45 -4.85
C ASP A 65 -17.30 -17.65 -4.36
N ALA A 66 -16.06 -17.77 -4.81
CA ALA A 66 -15.11 -18.76 -4.30
C ALA A 66 -14.96 -18.71 -2.77
N LEU A 67 -14.87 -17.51 -2.18
CA LEU A 67 -14.79 -17.33 -0.72
C LEU A 67 -16.09 -17.68 -0.03
N ARG A 68 -17.24 -17.26 -0.58
CA ARG A 68 -18.56 -17.59 -0.03
C ARG A 68 -18.79 -19.09 0.03
N LYS A 69 -18.39 -19.82 -1.00
CA LYS A 69 -18.52 -21.29 -1.08
C LYS A 69 -17.50 -22.01 -0.20
N ALA A 70 -16.34 -21.42 0.05
CA ALA A 70 -15.30 -22.02 0.88
C ALA A 70 -15.66 -22.04 2.39
N LEU A 71 -16.39 -21.05 2.89
CA LEU A 71 -16.70 -20.90 4.31
C LEU A 71 -17.29 -22.18 4.97
N PRO A 72 -18.34 -22.82 4.42
CA PRO A 72 -18.94 -24.02 5.02
C PRO A 72 -18.13 -25.30 4.80
N SER A 73 -17.05 -25.28 4.02
CA SER A 73 -16.25 -26.44 3.65
C SER A 73 -15.04 -26.70 4.54
N LEU A 74 -14.83 -25.89 5.59
CA LEU A 74 -13.70 -26.04 6.50
C LEU A 74 -13.98 -27.14 7.53
N SER A 75 -13.00 -28.02 7.74
CA SER A 75 -12.99 -28.92 8.87
C SER A 75 -12.73 -28.16 10.19
N PRO A 76 -13.07 -28.74 11.37
CA PRO A 76 -12.76 -28.11 12.65
C PRO A 76 -11.27 -27.76 12.81
N ALA A 77 -10.38 -28.61 12.35
CA ALA A 77 -8.95 -28.36 12.42
C ALA A 77 -8.52 -27.17 11.55
N GLU A 78 -9.07 -27.02 10.35
CA GLU A 78 -8.82 -25.84 9.48
C GLU A 78 -9.41 -24.55 10.07
N ALA A 79 -10.56 -24.65 10.75
CA ALA A 79 -11.28 -23.49 11.27
C ALA A 79 -10.66 -22.91 12.56
N VAL A 80 -10.19 -23.77 13.49
CA VAL A 80 -9.85 -23.32 14.86
C VAL A 80 -8.41 -23.56 15.28
N ALA A 81 -7.61 -24.34 14.54
CA ALA A 81 -6.24 -24.60 14.92
C ALA A 81 -5.31 -23.40 14.63
N TYR A 82 -4.28 -23.23 15.45
CA TYR A 82 -3.22 -22.28 15.15
C TYR A 82 -2.50 -22.63 13.85
N ALA A 83 -2.32 -21.63 12.99
CA ALA A 83 -1.34 -21.75 11.91
C ALA A 83 0.09 -21.77 12.50
N SER A 84 1.04 -22.34 11.78
CA SER A 84 2.46 -22.15 12.11
C SER A 84 2.84 -20.67 12.06
N THR A 85 3.89 -20.29 12.78
CA THR A 85 4.35 -18.89 12.83
C THR A 85 4.61 -18.30 11.43
N GLY A 86 5.16 -19.11 10.52
CA GLY A 86 5.38 -18.69 9.12
C GLY A 86 4.15 -18.78 8.23
N GLY A 87 3.03 -19.29 8.72
CA GLY A 87 1.80 -19.49 7.99
C GLY A 87 1.59 -20.93 7.51
N VAL A 88 0.38 -21.21 7.00
CA VAL A 88 0.00 -22.52 6.43
C VAL A 88 0.89 -22.86 5.24
N MET A 89 1.63 -23.96 5.33
CA MET A 89 2.64 -24.33 4.33
C MET A 89 2.06 -24.47 2.93
N ALA A 90 0.88 -25.06 2.79
CA ALA A 90 0.22 -25.21 1.50
C ALA A 90 -0.09 -23.84 0.89
N LEU A 91 -0.61 -22.88 1.67
CA LEU A 91 -0.87 -21.53 1.21
C LEU A 91 0.41 -20.80 0.78
N ARG A 92 1.49 -20.93 1.56
CA ARG A 92 2.79 -20.31 1.21
C ARG A 92 3.34 -20.82 -0.12
N LYS A 93 3.21 -22.12 -0.38
CA LYS A 93 3.63 -22.74 -1.65
C LYS A 93 2.75 -22.28 -2.82
N GLU A 94 1.44 -22.29 -2.62
CA GLU A 94 0.45 -21.83 -3.62
C GLU A 94 0.68 -20.37 -3.98
N TRP A 95 0.87 -19.49 -2.96
CA TRP A 95 1.19 -18.09 -3.19
C TRP A 95 2.50 -17.90 -3.95
N LYS A 96 3.56 -18.65 -3.59
CA LYS A 96 4.84 -18.61 -4.33
C LYS A 96 4.66 -19.01 -5.79
N ALA A 97 3.88 -20.05 -6.05
CA ALA A 97 3.59 -20.50 -7.42
C ALA A 97 2.82 -19.45 -8.22
N SER A 98 1.81 -18.82 -7.61
CA SER A 98 1.04 -17.76 -8.27
C SER A 98 1.89 -16.53 -8.61
N LEU A 99 2.90 -16.19 -7.79
CA LEU A 99 3.80 -15.09 -8.07
C LEU A 99 4.57 -15.27 -9.38
N ALA A 100 5.01 -16.48 -9.71
CA ALA A 100 5.72 -16.76 -10.96
C ALA A 100 4.83 -16.49 -12.18
N GLY A 101 3.54 -16.85 -12.12
CA GLY A 101 2.57 -16.56 -13.19
C GLY A 101 2.26 -15.08 -13.36
N LYS A 102 2.26 -14.32 -12.26
CA LYS A 102 1.98 -12.88 -12.24
C LYS A 102 3.21 -12.01 -12.57
N ASN A 103 4.41 -12.57 -12.45
CA ASN A 103 5.68 -11.85 -12.64
C ASN A 103 6.61 -12.69 -13.53
N PRO A 104 6.47 -12.61 -14.86
CA PRO A 104 7.31 -13.36 -15.80
C PRO A 104 8.82 -13.23 -15.57
N SER A 105 9.29 -12.09 -15.09
CA SER A 105 10.70 -11.87 -14.74
C SER A 105 11.19 -12.68 -13.54
N LEU A 106 10.31 -13.39 -12.82
CA LEU A 106 10.70 -14.33 -11.76
C LEU A 106 11.13 -15.71 -12.29
N VAL A 107 10.82 -16.03 -13.53
CA VAL A 107 11.16 -17.34 -14.12
C VAL A 107 12.67 -17.56 -14.05
N GLY A 108 13.06 -18.68 -13.44
CA GLY A 108 14.48 -19.03 -13.24
C GLY A 108 15.18 -18.32 -12.08
N LYS A 109 14.50 -17.41 -11.38
CA LYS A 109 15.09 -16.72 -10.23
C LYS A 109 14.69 -17.34 -8.90
N SER A 110 15.61 -17.28 -7.93
CA SER A 110 15.39 -17.77 -6.58
C SER A 110 14.99 -16.65 -5.62
N PHE A 111 13.99 -16.94 -4.79
CA PHE A 111 13.57 -16.09 -3.68
C PHE A 111 12.95 -16.93 -2.56
N SER A 112 12.86 -16.36 -1.36
CA SER A 112 12.39 -17.11 -0.19
C SER A 112 10.96 -17.64 -0.38
N LEU A 113 10.63 -18.69 0.35
CA LEU A 113 9.22 -19.06 0.51
C LEU A 113 8.50 -17.93 1.26
N PRO A 114 7.37 -17.39 0.72
CA PRO A 114 6.65 -16.29 1.36
C PRO A 114 6.27 -16.61 2.81
N VAL A 115 6.48 -15.67 3.72
CA VAL A 115 6.06 -15.77 5.13
C VAL A 115 4.75 -15.03 5.30
N VAL A 116 3.77 -15.66 5.92
CA VAL A 116 2.46 -15.05 6.16
C VAL A 116 2.54 -14.08 7.34
N VAL A 117 2.01 -12.88 7.14
CA VAL A 117 1.93 -11.81 8.13
C VAL A 117 0.48 -11.30 8.26
N PRO A 118 0.09 -10.64 9.38
CA PRO A 118 -1.28 -10.15 9.57
C PRO A 118 -1.60 -8.89 8.74
N GLY A 119 -1.50 -9.01 7.41
CA GLY A 119 -1.75 -7.95 6.43
C GLY A 119 -0.52 -7.10 6.11
N LEU A 120 -0.63 -6.25 5.08
CA LEU A 120 0.51 -5.50 4.56
C LEU A 120 1.05 -4.43 5.52
N THR A 121 0.20 -3.85 6.37
CA THR A 121 0.67 -2.95 7.43
C THR A 121 1.69 -3.63 8.34
N ALA A 122 1.41 -4.87 8.76
CA ALA A 122 2.35 -5.68 9.53
C ALA A 122 3.57 -6.08 8.70
N ALA A 123 3.40 -6.39 7.40
CA ALA A 123 4.51 -6.68 6.50
C ALA A 123 5.55 -5.55 6.51
N VAL A 124 5.12 -4.33 6.20
CA VAL A 124 6.02 -3.15 6.19
C VAL A 124 6.62 -2.90 7.58
N SER A 125 5.80 -2.96 8.64
CA SER A 125 6.27 -2.75 10.01
C SER A 125 7.34 -3.77 10.43
N TYR A 126 7.15 -5.05 10.11
CA TYR A 126 8.08 -6.12 10.47
C TYR A 126 9.36 -6.09 9.60
N ILE A 127 9.26 -5.67 8.33
CA ILE A 127 10.45 -5.39 7.52
C ILE A 127 11.26 -4.26 8.14
N CYS A 128 10.60 -3.18 8.57
CA CYS A 128 11.25 -2.09 9.29
C CYS A 128 11.84 -2.55 10.64
N ASP A 129 11.19 -3.49 11.36
CA ASP A 129 11.75 -4.08 12.58
C ASP A 129 13.06 -4.83 12.33
N LEU A 130 13.23 -5.45 11.15
CA LEU A 130 14.43 -6.20 10.80
C LEU A 130 15.58 -5.33 10.29
N PHE A 131 15.28 -4.20 9.64
CA PHE A 131 16.29 -3.50 8.84
C PHE A 131 16.51 -2.03 9.22
N LEU A 132 15.69 -1.44 10.10
CA LEU A 132 15.85 -0.05 10.50
C LEU A 132 16.29 0.10 11.95
N GLU A 133 17.31 0.92 12.14
CA GLU A 133 17.77 1.41 13.43
C GLU A 133 17.31 2.87 13.65
N PRO A 134 17.26 3.32 14.93
CA PRO A 134 17.03 4.72 15.22
C PRO A 134 18.04 5.64 14.50
N GLY A 135 17.52 6.67 13.80
CA GLY A 135 18.34 7.59 13.03
C GLY A 135 18.55 7.23 11.56
N ASP A 136 18.15 6.02 11.15
CA ASP A 136 18.13 5.65 9.73
C ASP A 136 17.18 6.53 8.91
N THR A 137 17.34 6.51 7.58
CA THR A 137 16.45 7.22 6.66
C THR A 137 15.78 6.24 5.71
N VAL A 138 14.50 6.50 5.40
CA VAL A 138 13.73 5.75 4.40
C VAL A 138 13.25 6.73 3.33
N VAL A 139 13.64 6.47 2.09
CA VAL A 139 13.25 7.29 0.94
C VAL A 139 11.85 6.91 0.47
N VAL A 140 10.94 7.88 0.48
CA VAL A 140 9.56 7.75 0.02
C VAL A 140 9.13 9.01 -0.74
N PRO A 141 8.18 8.96 -1.68
CA PRO A 141 7.65 10.18 -2.27
C PRO A 141 6.88 11.02 -1.23
N ASP A 142 6.71 12.30 -1.50
CA ASP A 142 5.90 13.21 -0.66
C ASP A 142 4.42 12.78 -0.58
N MET A 143 3.90 12.18 -1.64
CA MET A 143 2.58 11.53 -1.66
C MET A 143 2.73 10.02 -1.47
N HIS A 144 2.73 9.61 -0.24
CA HIS A 144 2.80 8.21 0.18
C HIS A 144 1.66 7.86 1.14
N TRP A 145 1.46 6.59 1.40
CA TRP A 145 0.50 6.13 2.40
C TRP A 145 0.88 6.67 3.79
N PRO A 146 0.01 7.50 4.43
CA PRO A 146 0.37 8.22 5.66
C PRO A 146 0.81 7.35 6.82
N ASN A 147 0.43 6.07 6.82
CA ASN A 147 0.81 5.14 7.88
C ASN A 147 2.31 4.77 7.85
N TYR A 148 3.02 5.02 6.75
CA TYR A 148 4.48 4.88 6.73
C TYR A 148 5.13 5.77 7.77
N ARG A 149 4.61 6.97 8.00
CA ARG A 149 5.12 7.88 9.02
C ARG A 149 5.07 7.26 10.42
N LEU A 150 3.93 6.65 10.81
CA LEU A 150 3.82 5.96 12.10
C LEU A 150 4.82 4.81 12.24
N ILE A 151 5.03 4.06 11.15
CA ILE A 151 5.95 2.91 11.15
C ILE A 151 7.40 3.39 11.20
N ILE A 152 7.78 4.34 10.36
CA ILE A 152 9.17 4.79 10.20
C ILE A 152 9.57 5.73 11.33
N GLU A 153 8.80 6.81 11.54
CA GLU A 153 9.20 7.87 12.45
C GLU A 153 8.88 7.53 13.90
N GLU A 154 7.62 7.17 14.18
CA GLU A 154 7.19 7.01 15.57
C GLU A 154 7.61 5.66 16.16
N ARG A 155 7.50 4.56 15.38
CA ARG A 155 7.83 3.22 15.85
C ARG A 155 9.34 2.96 15.81
N LYS A 156 10.03 3.34 14.73
CA LYS A 156 11.45 3.02 14.51
C LYS A 156 12.41 4.15 14.86
N MET A 157 11.92 5.38 15.10
CA MET A 157 12.77 6.57 15.27
C MET A 157 13.72 6.81 14.09
N ALA A 158 13.33 6.35 12.90
CA ALA A 158 13.95 6.66 11.64
C ALA A 158 13.29 7.90 11.03
N SER A 159 13.77 8.39 9.92
CA SER A 159 13.23 9.58 9.24
C SER A 159 12.77 9.26 7.84
N GLY A 160 11.61 9.78 7.44
CA GLY A 160 11.19 9.80 6.04
C GLY A 160 11.99 10.86 5.27
N LEU A 161 12.72 10.45 4.24
CA LEU A 161 13.42 11.35 3.33
C LEU A 161 12.59 11.47 2.05
N THR A 162 11.88 12.60 1.90
CA THR A 162 10.87 12.76 0.87
C THR A 162 11.36 13.50 -0.37
N PHE A 163 10.73 13.21 -1.51
CA PHE A 163 10.89 13.90 -2.79
C PHE A 163 9.52 14.06 -3.48
N PRO A 164 9.31 15.08 -4.32
CA PRO A 164 8.06 15.21 -5.09
C PRO A 164 7.82 13.98 -5.95
N ILE A 165 6.66 13.34 -5.83
CA ILE A 165 6.37 12.07 -6.54
C ILE A 165 6.41 12.23 -8.06
N PHE A 166 5.99 13.38 -8.59
CA PHE A 166 5.93 13.65 -10.02
C PHE A 166 6.90 14.73 -10.46
N SER A 167 7.47 14.54 -11.65
CA SER A 167 8.25 15.52 -12.41
C SER A 167 7.94 15.33 -13.89
N LYS A 168 7.74 16.43 -14.63
CA LYS A 168 7.48 16.39 -16.07
C LYS A 168 6.34 15.44 -16.49
N GLY A 169 5.32 15.28 -15.64
CA GLY A 169 4.13 14.45 -15.90
C GLY A 169 4.29 12.95 -15.65
N GLY A 170 5.46 12.47 -15.19
CA GLY A 170 5.75 11.09 -14.82
C GLY A 170 6.34 10.97 -13.42
N TYR A 171 6.74 9.76 -13.04
CA TYR A 171 7.40 9.52 -11.76
C TYR A 171 8.77 10.21 -11.68
N ASN A 172 9.05 10.85 -10.58
CA ASN A 172 10.26 11.65 -10.39
C ASN A 172 11.48 10.78 -10.01
N ILE A 173 12.07 10.13 -11.00
CA ILE A 173 13.24 9.24 -10.82
C ILE A 173 14.48 10.03 -10.36
N GLU A 174 14.67 11.24 -10.88
CA GLU A 174 15.79 12.12 -10.47
C GLU A 174 15.69 12.48 -8.96
N GLY A 175 14.47 12.74 -8.48
CA GLY A 175 14.21 12.98 -7.06
C GLY A 175 14.48 11.76 -6.19
N LEU A 176 14.04 10.57 -6.63
CA LEU A 176 14.33 9.31 -5.96
C LEU A 176 15.84 9.06 -5.89
N GLU A 177 16.55 9.22 -7.00
CA GLU A 177 18.00 9.03 -7.08
C GLU A 177 18.73 9.96 -6.12
N SER A 178 18.42 11.25 -6.16
CA SER A 178 19.04 12.26 -5.28
C SER A 178 18.91 11.88 -3.81
N LYS A 179 17.72 11.40 -3.39
CA LYS A 179 17.47 11.03 -1.98
C LYS A 179 18.11 9.70 -1.59
N LEU A 180 18.20 8.74 -2.51
CA LEU A 180 18.94 7.50 -2.25
C LEU A 180 20.46 7.76 -2.11
N ARG A 181 21.03 8.63 -2.94
CA ARG A 181 22.42 9.04 -2.82
C ARG A 181 22.70 9.81 -1.52
N GLU A 182 21.78 10.69 -1.10
CA GLU A 182 21.85 11.40 0.17
C GLU A 182 21.85 10.40 1.35
N ALA A 183 20.95 9.42 1.36
CA ALA A 183 20.90 8.39 2.38
C ALA A 183 22.15 7.50 2.39
N GLY A 184 22.60 7.05 1.21
CA GLY A 184 23.80 6.23 1.03
C GLY A 184 25.06 6.92 1.52
N ALA A 185 25.24 8.18 1.19
CA ALA A 185 26.39 8.99 1.63
C ALA A 185 26.45 9.15 3.17
N LYS A 186 25.28 9.23 3.82
CA LYS A 186 25.18 9.39 5.25
C LYS A 186 25.43 8.11 6.05
N HIS A 187 24.93 6.97 5.53
CA HIS A 187 24.85 5.73 6.31
C HIS A 187 25.56 4.53 5.65
N GLY A 188 26.09 4.67 4.44
CA GLY A 188 26.55 3.52 3.61
C GLY A 188 25.39 2.61 3.18
N LYS A 189 24.18 2.92 3.59
CA LYS A 189 22.93 2.17 3.37
C LYS A 189 21.83 3.11 2.90
N ALA A 190 21.08 2.70 1.89
CA ALA A 190 19.89 3.39 1.45
C ALA A 190 18.67 2.44 1.51
N VAL A 191 17.55 2.95 2.01
CA VAL A 191 16.29 2.20 2.09
C VAL A 191 15.22 2.98 1.34
N CYS A 192 14.47 2.33 0.46
CA CYS A 192 13.29 2.94 -0.16
C CYS A 192 12.08 2.01 -0.15
N ILE A 193 10.90 2.63 -0.17
CA ILE A 193 9.63 1.94 -0.39
C ILE A 193 9.10 2.33 -1.75
N LEU A 194 8.90 1.34 -2.62
CA LEU A 194 8.28 1.48 -3.93
C LEU A 194 6.87 0.91 -3.84
N ASN A 195 5.87 1.78 -3.85
CA ASN A 195 4.45 1.42 -3.73
C ASN A 195 3.75 1.69 -5.06
N PHE A 196 3.47 0.62 -5.82
CA PHE A 196 2.79 0.69 -7.13
C PHE A 196 1.81 -0.46 -7.32
N PRO A 197 0.53 -0.17 -7.70
CA PRO A 197 -0.12 1.16 -7.78
C PRO A 197 -0.01 1.95 -6.48
N ASN A 198 0.28 3.25 -6.59
CA ASN A 198 0.53 4.11 -5.45
C ASN A 198 -0.77 4.50 -4.72
N ASN A 199 -0.74 4.47 -3.42
CA ASN A 199 -1.70 5.14 -2.56
C ASN A 199 -1.02 6.41 -2.00
N PRO A 200 -1.48 7.61 -2.34
CA PRO A 200 -2.85 8.01 -2.69
C PRO A 200 -3.11 8.35 -4.16
N THR A 201 -2.13 8.33 -5.04
CA THR A 201 -2.28 8.90 -6.37
C THR A 201 -2.98 7.99 -7.39
N GLY A 202 -2.92 6.67 -7.20
CA GLY A 202 -3.37 5.71 -8.21
C GLY A 202 -2.43 5.59 -9.42
N TYR A 203 -1.15 5.88 -9.22
CA TYR A 203 -0.13 5.81 -10.28
C TYR A 203 0.66 4.52 -10.22
N SER A 204 0.90 3.92 -11.37
CA SER A 204 1.85 2.84 -11.61
C SER A 204 2.90 3.26 -12.63
N LEU A 205 4.08 2.69 -12.50
CA LEU A 205 5.20 2.95 -13.41
C LEU A 205 4.90 2.48 -14.83
N THR A 206 5.34 3.25 -15.80
CA THR A 206 5.52 2.76 -17.16
C THR A 206 6.70 1.78 -17.22
N LEU A 207 6.77 0.96 -18.28
CA LEU A 207 7.92 0.07 -18.49
C LEU A 207 9.24 0.85 -18.55
N LYS A 208 9.26 2.04 -19.20
CA LYS A 208 10.43 2.90 -19.29
C LYS A 208 10.91 3.44 -17.93
N GLU A 209 9.95 3.86 -17.08
CA GLU A 209 10.27 4.32 -15.73
C GLU A 209 10.80 3.18 -14.86
N ALA A 210 10.21 1.98 -14.96
CA ALA A 210 10.70 0.81 -14.26
C ALA A 210 12.13 0.45 -14.66
N ASP A 211 12.44 0.44 -15.96
CA ASP A 211 13.77 0.18 -16.48
C ASP A 211 14.77 1.26 -16.01
N ALA A 212 14.37 2.52 -16.00
CA ALA A 212 15.21 3.62 -15.51
C ALA A 212 15.47 3.52 -14.00
N ILE A 213 14.47 3.12 -13.19
CA ILE A 213 14.67 2.89 -11.75
C ILE A 213 15.64 1.74 -11.52
N VAL A 214 15.53 0.63 -12.26
CA VAL A 214 16.49 -0.48 -12.15
C VAL A 214 17.90 -0.02 -12.51
N ALA A 215 18.06 0.71 -13.60
CA ALA A 215 19.36 1.24 -14.03
C ALA A 215 19.97 2.19 -12.99
N MET A 216 19.18 3.08 -12.41
CA MET A 216 19.57 4.00 -11.35
C MET A 216 20.01 3.26 -10.08
N LEU A 217 19.23 2.28 -9.61
CA LEU A 217 19.57 1.47 -8.42
C LEU A 217 20.87 0.68 -8.65
N LEU A 218 21.06 0.14 -9.86
CA LEU A 218 22.30 -0.53 -10.25
C LEU A 218 23.51 0.40 -10.21
N ALA A 219 23.36 1.64 -10.65
CA ALA A 219 24.43 2.63 -10.61
C ALA A 219 24.86 2.92 -9.16
N ILE A 220 23.89 3.21 -8.27
CA ILE A 220 24.15 3.48 -6.86
C ILE A 220 24.76 2.26 -6.15
N ALA A 221 24.28 1.07 -6.45
CA ALA A 221 24.82 -0.17 -5.85
C ALA A 221 26.27 -0.43 -6.28
N LYS A 222 26.63 -0.17 -7.55
CA LYS A 222 28.00 -0.29 -8.06
C LYS A 222 28.97 0.71 -7.41
N GLU A 223 28.49 1.82 -6.91
CA GLU A 223 29.26 2.79 -6.15
C GLU A 223 29.54 2.35 -4.70
N GLY A 224 29.00 1.17 -4.27
CA GLY A 224 29.27 0.57 -2.98
C GLY A 224 28.17 0.81 -1.92
N THR A 225 27.04 1.43 -2.29
CA THR A 225 25.94 1.61 -1.36
C THR A 225 25.10 0.34 -1.25
N ASP A 226 24.85 -0.15 -0.04
CA ASP A 226 23.89 -1.22 0.21
C ASP A 226 22.46 -0.69 0.15
N ILE A 227 21.61 -1.30 -0.68
CA ILE A 227 20.26 -0.82 -0.94
C ILE A 227 19.22 -1.85 -0.50
N LEU A 228 18.30 -1.45 0.38
CA LEU A 228 17.08 -2.19 0.67
C LEU A 228 15.93 -1.58 -0.12
N VAL A 229 15.33 -2.36 -1.01
CA VAL A 229 14.13 -1.98 -1.74
C VAL A 229 12.94 -2.76 -1.21
N ILE A 230 11.98 -2.07 -0.61
CA ILE A 230 10.70 -2.64 -0.16
C ILE A 230 9.68 -2.38 -1.27
N ALA A 231 9.30 -3.43 -2.00
CA ALA A 231 8.20 -3.38 -2.94
C ALA A 231 6.89 -3.57 -2.17
N ASP A 232 6.17 -2.48 -1.91
CA ASP A 232 4.83 -2.51 -1.33
C ASP A 232 3.80 -2.65 -2.45
N ASP A 233 3.43 -3.88 -2.71
CA ASP A 233 2.52 -4.28 -3.79
C ASP A 233 1.07 -4.39 -3.31
N ALA A 234 0.63 -3.51 -2.42
CA ALA A 234 -0.72 -3.52 -1.84
C ALA A 234 -1.85 -3.50 -2.87
N TYR A 235 -1.62 -2.90 -4.03
CA TYR A 235 -2.60 -2.76 -5.12
C TYR A 235 -2.16 -3.49 -6.39
N PHE A 236 -1.28 -4.49 -6.26
CA PHE A 236 -0.79 -5.29 -7.38
C PHE A 236 -1.95 -5.85 -8.23
N GLY A 237 -1.76 -5.93 -9.57
CA GLY A 237 -2.76 -6.44 -10.50
C GLY A 237 -3.83 -5.44 -10.95
N LEU A 238 -3.82 -4.21 -10.43
CA LEU A 238 -4.84 -3.18 -10.69
C LEU A 238 -4.34 -2.07 -11.65
N GLN A 239 -3.57 -2.41 -12.66
CA GLN A 239 -3.16 -1.52 -13.73
C GLN A 239 -4.22 -1.52 -14.85
N TYR A 240 -4.63 -0.34 -15.33
CA TYR A 240 -5.74 -0.19 -16.29
C TYR A 240 -5.32 0.33 -17.65
N GLU A 241 -4.09 0.79 -17.83
CA GLU A 241 -3.55 1.26 -19.11
C GLU A 241 -2.51 0.29 -19.70
N ASP A 242 -2.28 0.38 -21.00
CA ASP A 242 -1.19 -0.33 -21.67
C ASP A 242 0.13 0.36 -21.45
N GLY A 243 1.24 -0.37 -21.62
CA GLY A 243 2.60 0.17 -21.44
C GLY A 243 3.03 0.34 -19.98
N LEU A 244 2.17 -0.02 -19.03
CA LEU A 244 2.51 -0.03 -17.61
C LEU A 244 3.25 -1.30 -17.20
N LEU A 245 4.10 -1.16 -16.19
CA LEU A 245 4.70 -2.31 -15.53
C LEU A 245 3.61 -3.13 -14.84
N ARG A 246 3.41 -4.37 -15.29
CA ARG A 246 2.44 -5.31 -14.70
C ARG A 246 3.07 -6.29 -13.72
N GLU A 247 4.37 -6.20 -13.54
CA GLU A 247 5.15 -6.98 -12.59
C GLU A 247 5.52 -6.14 -11.35
N SER A 248 5.89 -6.83 -10.28
CA SER A 248 6.51 -6.21 -9.13
C SER A 248 7.94 -5.74 -9.43
N MET A 249 8.34 -4.59 -8.90
CA MET A 249 9.76 -4.18 -8.92
C MET A 249 10.66 -5.19 -8.22
N PHE A 250 10.15 -5.97 -7.26
CA PHE A 250 10.85 -7.10 -6.67
C PHE A 250 11.37 -8.07 -7.73
N ALA A 251 10.55 -8.46 -8.70
CA ALA A 251 10.92 -9.41 -9.74
C ALA A 251 12.07 -8.89 -10.63
N ARG A 252 12.11 -7.57 -10.86
CA ARG A 252 13.15 -6.91 -11.66
C ARG A 252 14.49 -6.81 -10.94
N LEU A 253 14.49 -6.85 -9.60
CA LEU A 253 15.66 -6.56 -8.78
C LEU A 253 16.39 -7.80 -8.23
N LEU A 254 15.80 -9.00 -8.33
CA LEU A 254 16.34 -10.21 -7.69
C LEU A 254 17.80 -10.55 -8.09
N ASP A 255 18.15 -10.34 -9.35
CA ASP A 255 19.49 -10.63 -9.87
C ASP A 255 20.28 -9.37 -10.23
N ALA A 256 19.81 -8.21 -9.76
CA ALA A 256 20.35 -6.93 -10.20
C ALA A 256 21.79 -6.70 -9.73
N HIS A 257 22.05 -6.74 -8.42
CA HIS A 257 23.39 -6.51 -7.84
C HIS A 257 23.46 -7.12 -6.44
N GLU A 258 24.67 -7.56 -6.00
CA GLU A 258 24.89 -8.09 -4.66
C GLU A 258 24.60 -7.09 -3.53
N ASN A 259 24.72 -5.81 -3.77
CA ASN A 259 24.39 -4.73 -2.82
C ASN A 259 22.90 -4.32 -2.87
N ILE A 260 22.03 -5.08 -3.56
CA ILE A 260 20.58 -4.83 -3.57
C ILE A 260 19.85 -6.00 -2.91
N LEU A 261 19.21 -5.73 -1.78
CA LEU A 261 18.23 -6.63 -1.17
C LEU A 261 16.83 -6.16 -1.56
N ALA A 262 16.10 -7.00 -2.28
CA ALA A 262 14.70 -6.77 -2.59
C ALA A 262 13.81 -7.52 -1.60
N VAL A 263 12.80 -6.83 -1.06
CA VAL A 263 11.79 -7.40 -0.16
C VAL A 263 10.42 -7.08 -0.72
N LYS A 264 9.63 -8.12 -0.98
CA LYS A 264 8.25 -7.97 -1.46
C LYS A 264 7.30 -8.06 -0.28
N ALA A 265 6.50 -7.02 -0.10
CA ALA A 265 5.32 -7.00 0.77
C ALA A 265 4.08 -7.02 -0.11
N ASP A 266 3.34 -8.12 -0.14
CA ASP A 266 2.14 -8.26 -0.95
C ASP A 266 1.03 -9.03 -0.23
N GLY A 267 -0.11 -9.18 -0.88
CA GLY A 267 -1.20 -9.95 -0.31
C GLY A 267 -2.53 -9.76 -1.01
N PRO A 268 -3.50 -10.60 -0.67
CA PRO A 268 -4.79 -10.70 -1.33
C PRO A 268 -5.74 -9.54 -1.01
N THR A 269 -5.34 -8.63 -0.13
CA THR A 269 -6.22 -7.63 0.48
C THR A 269 -7.08 -6.86 -0.53
N LYS A 270 -6.47 -6.35 -1.62
CA LYS A 270 -7.15 -5.57 -2.65
C LYS A 270 -7.34 -6.35 -3.94
N GLU A 271 -6.32 -7.10 -4.34
CA GLU A 271 -6.34 -7.92 -5.55
C GLU A 271 -7.42 -9.02 -5.50
N ASP A 272 -7.66 -9.58 -4.30
CA ASP A 272 -8.58 -10.69 -4.08
C ASP A 272 -9.80 -10.30 -3.21
N TYR A 273 -9.98 -9.00 -2.96
CA TYR A 273 -11.16 -8.43 -2.27
C TYR A 273 -11.40 -8.99 -0.86
N VAL A 274 -10.34 -9.18 -0.07
CA VAL A 274 -10.38 -9.77 1.28
C VAL A 274 -9.80 -8.85 2.36
N TRP A 275 -10.21 -7.60 2.38
CA TRP A 275 -9.67 -6.57 3.28
C TRP A 275 -9.65 -6.96 4.75
N GLY A 276 -10.68 -7.67 5.20
CA GLY A 276 -10.87 -8.10 6.58
C GLY A 276 -10.08 -9.35 6.97
N PHE A 277 -9.53 -10.13 6.03
CA PHE A 277 -8.80 -11.37 6.34
C PHE A 277 -7.49 -11.13 7.06
N ARG A 278 -6.90 -9.95 6.88
CA ARG A 278 -5.61 -9.61 7.48
C ARG A 278 -4.55 -10.67 7.16
N VAL A 279 -4.45 -11.04 5.89
CA VAL A 279 -3.41 -11.89 5.33
C VAL A 279 -2.52 -11.06 4.42
N GLY A 280 -1.23 -11.14 4.62
CA GLY A 280 -0.20 -10.59 3.76
C GLY A 280 0.98 -11.55 3.70
N PHE A 281 1.91 -11.28 2.81
CA PHE A 281 3.08 -12.10 2.58
C PHE A 281 4.33 -11.23 2.50
N VAL A 282 5.45 -11.77 3.01
CA VAL A 282 6.76 -11.16 2.81
C VAL A 282 7.68 -12.18 2.18
N SER A 283 8.34 -11.78 1.10
CA SER A 283 9.35 -12.57 0.40
C SER A 283 10.65 -11.79 0.29
N PHE A 284 11.78 -12.48 0.43
CA PHE A 284 13.12 -11.92 0.34
C PHE A 284 13.85 -12.46 -0.88
N GLY A 285 14.63 -11.63 -1.55
CA GLY A 285 15.49 -12.06 -2.64
C GLY A 285 16.55 -11.01 -2.98
N GLY A 286 17.60 -11.48 -3.62
CA GLY A 286 18.72 -10.65 -4.05
C GLY A 286 19.82 -11.51 -4.67
N LYS A 287 20.64 -10.91 -5.50
CA LYS A 287 21.76 -11.56 -6.14
C LYS A 287 22.73 -12.09 -5.07
N GLY A 288 23.13 -13.36 -5.19
CA GLY A 288 24.02 -14.00 -4.23
C GLY A 288 23.35 -14.58 -2.97
N LEU A 289 22.03 -14.37 -2.78
CA LEU A 289 21.30 -15.01 -1.69
C LEU A 289 20.90 -16.44 -2.08
N ASP A 290 21.56 -17.43 -1.53
CA ASP A 290 21.17 -18.82 -1.68
C ASP A 290 19.93 -19.18 -0.84
N GLU A 291 19.42 -20.41 -1.00
CA GLU A 291 18.23 -20.87 -0.27
C GLU A 291 18.41 -20.86 1.26
N LYS A 292 19.62 -21.11 1.77
CA LYS A 292 19.90 -21.08 3.22
C LYS A 292 19.83 -19.64 3.75
N MET A 293 20.36 -18.69 3.01
CA MET A 293 20.31 -17.27 3.36
C MET A 293 18.86 -16.73 3.31
N GLN A 294 18.11 -17.11 2.27
CA GLN A 294 16.70 -16.77 2.13
C GLN A 294 15.85 -17.36 3.27
N ASP A 295 16.08 -18.62 3.65
CA ASP A 295 15.42 -19.26 4.79
C ASP A 295 15.82 -18.61 6.12
N ALA A 296 17.07 -18.18 6.28
CA ALA A 296 17.51 -17.45 7.46
C ALA A 296 16.78 -16.11 7.62
N LEU A 297 16.59 -15.34 6.53
CA LEU A 297 15.79 -14.11 6.54
C LEU A 297 14.32 -14.38 6.87
N ALA A 298 13.73 -15.42 6.28
CA ALA A 298 12.39 -15.87 6.61
C ALA A 298 12.24 -16.23 8.08
N LYS A 299 13.22 -16.93 8.67
CA LYS A 299 13.25 -17.30 10.10
C LYS A 299 13.41 -16.07 11.00
N LYS A 300 14.19 -15.06 10.63
CA LYS A 300 14.27 -13.79 11.36
C LYS A 300 12.91 -13.11 11.40
N LEU A 301 12.21 -13.03 10.25
CA LEU A 301 10.85 -12.50 10.20
C LEU A 301 9.87 -13.32 11.05
N MET A 302 9.97 -14.66 11.01
CA MET A 302 9.17 -15.50 11.90
C MET A 302 9.46 -15.22 13.38
N GLY A 303 10.69 -14.85 13.75
CA GLY A 303 11.03 -14.38 15.10
C GLY A 303 10.26 -13.12 15.49
N VAL A 304 10.18 -12.13 14.61
CA VAL A 304 9.37 -10.91 14.81
C VAL A 304 7.88 -11.24 14.95
N ILE A 305 7.33 -12.11 14.09
CA ILE A 305 5.94 -12.55 14.20
C ILE A 305 5.70 -13.26 15.53
N ARG A 306 6.61 -14.17 15.91
CA ARG A 306 6.47 -14.94 17.16
C ARG A 306 6.44 -14.07 18.40
N SER A 307 7.24 -13.00 18.42
CA SER A 307 7.34 -12.06 19.54
C SER A 307 6.23 -10.98 19.54
N SER A 308 5.41 -10.90 18.48
CA SER A 308 4.33 -9.90 18.37
C SER A 308 2.93 -10.53 18.44
N VAL A 309 2.57 -11.37 17.48
CA VAL A 309 1.23 -11.96 17.33
C VAL A 309 1.23 -13.48 17.38
N SER A 310 2.38 -14.11 17.58
CA SER A 310 2.60 -15.55 17.59
C SER A 310 2.41 -16.24 16.23
N SER A 311 1.27 -16.04 15.59
CA SER A 311 0.94 -16.48 14.21
C SER A 311 -0.22 -15.65 13.67
N SER A 312 -0.36 -15.60 12.33
CA SER A 312 -1.50 -14.99 11.67
C SER A 312 -2.71 -15.92 11.69
N SER A 313 -3.91 -15.37 11.45
CA SER A 313 -5.19 -16.11 11.47
C SER A 313 -5.15 -17.37 10.59
N GLY A 314 -5.28 -18.56 11.20
CA GLY A 314 -5.34 -19.83 10.50
C GLY A 314 -6.58 -19.95 9.62
N LEU A 315 -7.75 -19.57 10.16
CA LEU A 315 -9.03 -19.56 9.44
C LEU A 315 -8.94 -18.76 8.13
N ALA A 316 -8.44 -17.52 8.19
CA ALA A 316 -8.33 -16.66 7.00
C ALA A 316 -7.37 -17.25 5.95
N GLN A 317 -6.28 -17.88 6.39
CA GLN A 317 -5.34 -18.54 5.52
C GLN A 317 -5.95 -19.78 4.82
N GLN A 318 -6.73 -20.58 5.53
CA GLN A 318 -7.41 -21.76 4.95
C GLN A 318 -8.48 -21.34 3.94
N LEU A 319 -9.26 -20.30 4.24
CA LEU A 319 -10.24 -19.75 3.31
C LEU A 319 -9.58 -19.22 2.03
N LEU A 320 -8.48 -18.51 2.18
CA LEU A 320 -7.72 -18.01 1.03
C LEU A 320 -7.17 -19.17 0.18
N LEU A 321 -6.58 -20.20 0.82
CA LEU A 321 -6.06 -21.36 0.11
C LEU A 321 -7.16 -22.05 -0.72
N LYS A 322 -8.33 -22.28 -0.12
CA LYS A 322 -9.46 -22.89 -0.83
C LYS A 322 -9.98 -22.00 -1.97
N ALA A 323 -9.97 -20.68 -1.77
CA ALA A 323 -10.36 -19.75 -2.83
C ALA A 323 -9.38 -19.78 -4.02
N LEU A 324 -8.07 -19.76 -3.76
CA LEU A 324 -7.04 -19.84 -4.80
C LEU A 324 -7.15 -21.14 -5.64
N GLN A 325 -7.60 -22.23 -5.03
CA GLN A 325 -7.76 -23.54 -5.66
C GLN A 325 -9.15 -23.73 -6.31
N TYR A 326 -10.04 -22.75 -6.17
CA TYR A 326 -11.39 -22.87 -6.70
C TYR A 326 -11.42 -22.68 -8.22
N PRO A 327 -12.03 -23.63 -8.98
CA PRO A 327 -12.24 -23.46 -10.42
C PRO A 327 -13.05 -22.17 -10.71
N GLY A 328 -12.58 -21.34 -11.63
CA GLY A 328 -13.21 -20.05 -11.96
C GLY A 328 -12.79 -18.88 -11.05
N TYR A 329 -11.81 -19.07 -10.16
CA TYR A 329 -11.27 -17.99 -9.32
C TYR A 329 -10.75 -16.80 -10.13
N GLU A 330 -9.95 -17.05 -11.15
CA GLU A 330 -9.38 -15.99 -12.00
C GLU A 330 -10.45 -15.28 -12.83
N GLU A 331 -11.51 -15.98 -13.26
CA GLU A 331 -12.65 -15.37 -13.95
C GLU A 331 -13.41 -14.38 -13.06
N GLN A 332 -13.62 -14.74 -11.79
CA GLN A 332 -14.27 -13.86 -10.82
C GLN A 332 -13.43 -12.61 -10.55
N LYS A 333 -12.11 -12.75 -10.42
CA LYS A 333 -11.18 -11.62 -10.29
C LYS A 333 -11.22 -10.73 -11.51
N ALA A 334 -11.18 -11.31 -12.70
CA ALA A 334 -11.24 -10.57 -13.97
C ALA A 334 -12.55 -9.77 -14.09
N ARG A 335 -13.69 -10.34 -13.66
CA ARG A 335 -14.98 -9.63 -13.62
C ARG A 335 -14.90 -8.37 -12.72
N TYR A 336 -14.43 -8.50 -11.50
CA TYR A 336 -14.33 -7.36 -10.58
C TYR A 336 -13.28 -6.32 -11.02
N ARG A 337 -12.16 -6.80 -11.57
CA ARG A 337 -11.17 -5.90 -12.17
C ARG A 337 -11.78 -5.08 -13.32
N LYS A 338 -12.64 -5.69 -14.16
CA LYS A 338 -13.33 -4.99 -15.26
C LYS A 338 -14.27 -3.90 -14.74
N ILE A 339 -14.98 -4.12 -13.63
CA ILE A 339 -15.80 -3.08 -12.99
C ILE A 339 -14.93 -1.90 -12.54
N LEU A 340 -13.82 -2.17 -11.88
CA LEU A 340 -12.90 -1.10 -11.44
C LEU A 340 -12.27 -0.36 -12.63
N GLU A 341 -11.94 -1.06 -13.69
CA GLU A 341 -11.45 -0.46 -14.94
C GLU A 341 -12.50 0.44 -15.60
N GLY A 342 -13.79 0.06 -15.56
CA GLY A 342 -14.91 0.90 -16.02
C GLY A 342 -14.97 2.22 -15.24
N ARG A 343 -14.91 2.17 -13.92
CA ARG A 343 -14.88 3.35 -13.04
C ARG A 343 -13.67 4.24 -13.31
N TYR A 344 -12.51 3.63 -13.49
CA TYR A 344 -11.31 4.34 -13.92
C TYR A 344 -11.50 5.08 -15.25
N LYS A 345 -12.06 4.38 -16.26
CA LYS A 345 -12.34 4.95 -17.58
C LYS A 345 -13.36 6.08 -17.52
N ALA A 346 -14.39 5.97 -16.67
CA ALA A 346 -15.35 7.04 -16.45
C ALA A 346 -14.67 8.31 -15.88
N MET A 347 -13.73 8.16 -14.92
CA MET A 347 -12.91 9.29 -14.44
C MET A 347 -12.11 9.94 -15.57
N LYS A 348 -11.40 9.15 -16.37
CA LYS A 348 -10.57 9.66 -17.48
C LYS A 348 -11.40 10.34 -18.55
N SER A 349 -12.56 9.75 -18.90
CA SER A 349 -13.50 10.33 -19.86
C SER A 349 -14.03 11.69 -19.42
N TYR A 350 -14.36 11.82 -18.13
CA TYR A 350 -14.79 13.10 -17.58
C TYR A 350 -13.72 14.18 -17.78
N PHE A 351 -12.47 13.90 -17.41
CA PHE A 351 -11.37 14.87 -17.57
C PHE A 351 -11.01 15.20 -19.02
N ALA A 352 -11.32 14.31 -19.94
CA ALA A 352 -11.12 14.57 -21.36
C ALA A 352 -12.20 15.48 -21.97
N THR A 353 -13.38 15.57 -21.37
CA THR A 353 -14.56 16.25 -21.92
C THR A 353 -15.03 17.46 -21.13
N HIS A 354 -14.51 17.70 -19.90
CA HIS A 354 -14.92 18.78 -19.03
C HIS A 354 -13.72 19.65 -18.63
N GLU A 355 -13.91 20.96 -18.71
CA GLU A 355 -12.93 21.93 -18.20
C GLU A 355 -13.00 22.00 -16.68
N LEU A 356 -11.85 21.84 -16.06
CA LEU A 356 -11.68 21.97 -14.62
C LEU A 356 -11.28 23.41 -14.24
N PRO A 357 -11.70 23.88 -13.05
CA PRO A 357 -11.18 25.15 -12.55
C PRO A 357 -9.67 25.04 -12.30
N ALA A 358 -8.94 26.13 -12.49
CA ALA A 358 -7.48 26.18 -12.30
C ALA A 358 -7.04 25.77 -10.87
N SER A 359 -7.97 25.85 -9.92
CA SER A 359 -7.76 25.40 -8.53
C SER A 359 -7.74 23.89 -8.34
N LEU A 360 -8.22 23.08 -9.30
CA LEU A 360 -8.26 21.63 -9.24
C LEU A 360 -7.42 21.01 -10.36
N VAL A 361 -6.25 20.52 -10.05
CA VAL A 361 -5.36 19.87 -11.02
C VAL A 361 -5.32 18.37 -10.76
N PRO A 362 -5.85 17.52 -11.66
CA PRO A 362 -5.74 16.08 -11.53
C PRO A 362 -4.28 15.67 -11.57
N LEU A 363 -3.84 14.92 -10.57
CA LEU A 363 -2.51 14.31 -10.60
C LEU A 363 -2.48 13.10 -11.56
N PRO A 364 -1.32 12.73 -12.09
CA PRO A 364 -1.20 11.52 -12.89
C PRO A 364 -1.71 10.28 -12.15
N PHE A 365 -2.61 9.52 -12.77
CA PHE A 365 -3.13 8.25 -12.28
C PHE A 365 -3.47 7.33 -13.46
N ASN A 366 -3.29 6.03 -13.30
CA ASN A 366 -3.45 5.03 -14.36
C ASN A 366 -3.83 3.64 -13.81
N SER A 367 -4.06 3.53 -12.49
CA SER A 367 -4.18 2.25 -11.79
C SER A 367 -4.80 2.39 -10.40
N GLY A 368 -4.94 1.27 -9.68
CA GLY A 368 -5.31 1.24 -8.27
C GLY A 368 -6.77 1.57 -8.01
N TYR A 369 -7.04 2.15 -6.83
CA TYR A 369 -8.37 2.49 -6.33
C TYR A 369 -8.63 4.00 -6.27
N PHE A 370 -7.59 4.81 -6.44
CA PHE A 370 -7.61 6.23 -6.11
C PHE A 370 -7.21 7.11 -7.28
N MET A 371 -7.69 8.34 -7.22
CA MET A 371 -7.08 9.48 -7.88
C MET A 371 -6.99 10.63 -6.88
N SER A 372 -6.13 11.60 -7.16
CA SER A 372 -5.98 12.79 -6.33
C SER A 372 -5.95 14.06 -7.17
N PHE A 373 -6.56 15.12 -6.65
CA PHE A 373 -6.37 16.48 -7.16
C PHE A 373 -5.31 17.21 -6.33
N GLU A 374 -4.47 18.00 -6.97
CA GLU A 374 -3.77 19.09 -6.31
C GLU A 374 -4.72 20.31 -6.26
N CYS A 375 -4.96 20.86 -5.06
CA CYS A 375 -5.76 22.05 -4.82
C CYS A 375 -4.85 23.30 -4.83
N LYS A 376 -4.93 24.12 -5.89
CA LYS A 376 -4.11 25.34 -6.03
C LYS A 376 -4.87 26.57 -5.59
N GLY A 377 -4.37 27.25 -4.57
CA GLY A 377 -5.04 28.43 -4.01
C GLY A 377 -6.36 28.11 -3.31
N LEU A 378 -6.64 26.83 -3.05
CA LEU A 378 -7.82 26.31 -2.38
C LEU A 378 -7.40 25.35 -1.28
N SER A 379 -7.95 25.48 -0.07
CA SER A 379 -7.75 24.49 0.99
C SER A 379 -8.48 23.21 0.66
N ALA A 380 -7.75 22.11 0.55
CA ALA A 380 -8.32 20.78 0.31
C ALA A 380 -9.20 20.32 1.49
N GLU A 381 -8.86 20.73 2.72
CA GLU A 381 -9.67 20.42 3.89
C GLU A 381 -10.99 21.18 3.89
N LYS A 382 -10.97 22.46 3.55
CA LYS A 382 -12.20 23.24 3.41
C LYS A 382 -13.11 22.66 2.33
N LEU A 383 -12.54 22.32 1.16
CA LEU A 383 -13.28 21.67 0.07
C LEU A 383 -13.88 20.33 0.53
N ARG A 384 -13.12 19.49 1.23
CA ARG A 384 -13.61 18.23 1.78
C ARG A 384 -14.79 18.42 2.74
N VAL A 385 -14.67 19.38 3.65
CA VAL A 385 -15.73 19.68 4.63
C VAL A 385 -17.00 20.17 3.93
N GLU A 386 -16.87 21.09 2.98
CA GLU A 386 -18.02 21.61 2.23
C GLU A 386 -18.72 20.52 1.39
N LEU A 387 -17.95 19.65 0.75
CA LEU A 387 -18.50 18.49 0.03
C LEU A 387 -19.30 17.56 0.96
N LEU A 388 -18.77 17.32 2.15
CA LEU A 388 -19.42 16.45 3.12
C LEU A 388 -20.69 17.09 3.70
N GLU A 389 -20.62 18.32 4.18
CA GLU A 389 -21.70 18.97 4.90
C GLU A 389 -22.83 19.47 3.99
N LYS A 390 -22.48 20.01 2.80
CA LYS A 390 -23.48 20.55 1.88
C LYS A 390 -24.08 19.48 0.95
N LEU A 391 -23.27 18.48 0.54
CA LEU A 391 -23.66 17.54 -0.50
C LEU A 391 -23.65 16.07 -0.05
N GLY A 392 -23.22 15.76 1.17
CA GLY A 392 -23.11 14.39 1.68
C GLY A 392 -22.08 13.54 0.94
N ILE A 393 -21.00 14.18 0.46
CA ILE A 393 -19.94 13.53 -0.32
C ILE A 393 -18.67 13.43 0.52
N GLY A 394 -18.26 12.20 0.84
CA GLY A 394 -17.03 11.91 1.57
C GLY A 394 -15.80 11.79 0.65
N THR A 395 -14.80 12.62 0.91
CA THR A 395 -13.47 12.59 0.26
C THR A 395 -12.39 12.68 1.33
N ILE A 396 -11.11 12.56 0.96
CA ILE A 396 -9.99 12.68 1.88
C ILE A 396 -9.12 13.88 1.52
N SER A 397 -8.90 14.76 2.49
CA SER A 397 -7.90 15.83 2.42
C SER A 397 -6.56 15.34 2.95
N MET A 398 -5.48 15.64 2.23
CA MET A 398 -4.12 15.32 2.63
C MET A 398 -3.25 16.57 2.56
N GLN A 399 -2.53 16.87 3.66
CA GLN A 399 -1.62 18.01 3.80
C GLN A 399 -2.30 19.39 3.49
N ASP A 400 -3.63 19.44 3.56
CA ASP A 400 -4.45 20.59 3.10
C ASP A 400 -4.19 21.04 1.64
N LYS A 401 -3.51 20.21 0.89
CA LYS A 401 -3.06 20.47 -0.49
C LYS A 401 -3.70 19.54 -1.51
N TYR A 402 -4.02 18.32 -1.11
CA TYR A 402 -4.49 17.29 -2.03
C TYR A 402 -5.84 16.74 -1.60
N LEU A 403 -6.76 16.57 -2.56
CA LEU A 403 -8.05 15.90 -2.36
C LEU A 403 -8.01 14.53 -3.03
N ARG A 404 -8.09 13.45 -2.23
CA ARG A 404 -8.12 12.07 -2.72
C ARG A 404 -9.55 11.55 -2.85
N ILE A 405 -9.82 10.86 -3.94
CA ILE A 405 -11.09 10.18 -4.25
C ILE A 405 -10.81 8.68 -4.41
N ALA A 406 -11.57 7.85 -3.69
CA ALA A 406 -11.59 6.40 -3.88
C ALA A 406 -12.69 6.04 -4.90
N PHE A 407 -12.36 6.02 -6.18
CA PHE A 407 -13.31 5.66 -7.24
C PHE A 407 -13.74 4.18 -7.16
N SER A 408 -12.97 3.35 -6.47
CA SER A 408 -13.32 1.95 -6.21
C SER A 408 -14.61 1.75 -5.43
N SER A 409 -15.07 2.75 -4.69
CA SER A 409 -16.28 2.71 -3.85
C SER A 409 -17.48 3.48 -4.45
N VAL A 410 -17.36 3.97 -5.69
CA VAL A 410 -18.41 4.71 -6.40
C VAL A 410 -18.80 3.94 -7.66
N GLU A 411 -20.09 3.79 -7.94
CA GLU A 411 -20.54 3.10 -9.15
C GLU A 411 -20.16 3.91 -10.41
N GLU A 412 -19.94 3.22 -11.53
CA GLU A 412 -19.43 3.81 -12.76
C GLU A 412 -20.32 4.97 -13.26
N GLU A 413 -21.64 4.78 -13.22
CA GLU A 413 -22.63 5.76 -13.66
C GLU A 413 -22.71 6.99 -12.76
N GLN A 414 -22.20 6.89 -11.52
CA GLN A 414 -22.21 7.98 -10.53
C GLN A 414 -20.95 8.85 -10.61
N VAL A 415 -19.90 8.39 -11.30
CA VAL A 415 -18.62 9.10 -11.39
C VAL A 415 -18.77 10.51 -11.96
N PRO A 416 -19.51 10.77 -13.05
CA PRO A 416 -19.67 12.14 -13.56
C PRO A 416 -20.33 13.06 -12.53
N ALA A 417 -21.41 12.62 -11.89
CA ALA A 417 -22.14 13.44 -10.92
C ALA A 417 -21.31 13.71 -9.66
N LEU A 418 -20.43 12.80 -9.25
CA LEU A 418 -19.47 13.04 -8.18
C LEU A 418 -18.47 14.14 -8.56
N LEU A 419 -17.90 14.06 -9.77
CA LEU A 419 -16.93 15.05 -10.24
C LEU A 419 -17.56 16.42 -10.49
N ASP A 420 -18.79 16.49 -11.03
CA ASP A 420 -19.54 17.75 -11.16
C ASP A 420 -19.73 18.44 -9.81
N ALA A 421 -20.08 17.68 -8.78
CA ALA A 421 -20.24 18.20 -7.43
C ALA A 421 -18.93 18.77 -6.86
N ILE A 422 -17.81 18.08 -7.06
CA ILE A 422 -16.47 18.54 -6.62
C ILE A 422 -16.10 19.83 -7.36
N VAL A 423 -16.28 19.85 -8.69
CA VAL A 423 -15.99 21.02 -9.52
C VAL A 423 -16.86 22.21 -9.14
N SER A 424 -18.15 21.99 -8.86
CA SER A 424 -19.08 23.03 -8.45
C SER A 424 -18.66 23.72 -7.16
N ILE A 425 -18.30 22.94 -6.12
CA ILE A 425 -17.83 23.51 -4.85
C ILE A 425 -16.48 24.22 -5.01
N ALA A 426 -15.59 23.70 -5.87
CA ALA A 426 -14.29 24.31 -6.09
C ALA A 426 -14.32 25.62 -6.90
N LYS A 427 -15.42 25.90 -7.59
CA LYS A 427 -15.64 27.16 -8.32
C LYS A 427 -16.18 28.29 -7.42
N GLY A 428 -16.75 27.95 -6.26
CA GLY A 428 -17.36 28.88 -5.29
C GLY A 428 -18.83 29.09 -5.55
#